data_37aa9ca23b0862fec10059b05fc76c8b
#
_entry.id   37aa9ca23b0862fec10059b05fc76c8b
#
_cell.length_a   1.000
_cell.length_b   1.000
_cell.length_c   1.000
_cell.angle_alpha   90.00
_cell.angle_beta   90.00
_cell.angle_gamma   90.00
#
_symmetry.space_group_name_H-M   'P 1'
#
loop_
_entity.id
_entity.type
_entity.pdbx_description
1 polymer ?
#
loop_
_entity_poly.entity_id
_entity_poly.type
_entity_poly.pdbx_seq_one_letter_code
_entity_poly.pdbx_strand_id
1 'polypeptide(L)'
;MKKTLTAGVAVIMLAAFPAAAQTYNLTLSGASPGGLWSRIGGGIDAAIAKAYPGSTVTYQTSSGGLANIPLVSRGKVPMGLATDGELNAAVKGAKPFKKAIDNVRILFRVYTPASRFQQSFFAVTKSFADKHGIKSFGDIVSKKLPIRIAINRRGNMDADVGEAAMTLLGASRANIKSWGGQVVHAASKEIVSLVSDRRLDVVNFGISFNHPRVREIAKNVSPVLLSYGQNVASKVADQFGGEVCAVKPGEYKWTPNGAKSVCIGAVIVANANMDTKLAYNITKAMVEQIETFKNKSHRLIKKTATSKVLSQKGNAPHHPGAIKYYKEKGLM
;
A
#
# COMPACT_ATOMS: atom_id res chain seq x y z
N MET A 1 59.17 52.32 46.39
CA MET A 1 57.95 52.48 45.58
C MET A 1 57.81 51.14 44.76
N LYS A 2 56.96 50.20 45.19
CA LYS A 2 56.68 48.94 44.48
C LYS A 2 55.36 49.14 43.70
N LYS A 3 55.41 49.07 42.40
CA LYS A 3 54.20 49.05 41.52
C LYS A 3 53.70 47.64 41.37
N THR A 4 52.51 47.37 41.89
CA THR A 4 51.77 46.10 41.69
C THR A 4 51.01 46.22 40.37
N LEU A 5 51.34 45.36 39.41
CA LEU A 5 50.55 45.19 38.19
C LEU A 5 49.43 44.16 38.49
N THR A 6 48.18 44.57 38.41
CA THR A 6 47.00 43.70 38.46
C THR A 6 46.66 43.24 37.03
N ALA A 7 46.85 41.95 36.72
CA ALA A 7 46.46 41.34 35.47
C ALA A 7 44.96 40.98 35.54
N GLY A 8 44.14 41.69 34.73
CA GLY A 8 42.72 41.38 34.59
C GLY A 8 42.54 40.16 33.65
N VAL A 9 41.97 39.06 34.17
CA VAL A 9 41.57 37.89 33.37
C VAL A 9 40.20 38.20 32.75
N ALA A 10 40.17 38.42 31.47
CA ALA A 10 38.91 38.53 30.68
C ALA A 10 38.34 37.11 30.46
N VAL A 11 37.25 36.77 31.12
CA VAL A 11 36.50 35.54 30.89
C VAL A 11 35.61 35.79 29.64
N ILE A 12 35.99 35.19 28.52
CA ILE A 12 35.15 35.18 27.31
C ILE A 12 34.07 34.11 27.52
N MET A 13 32.84 34.49 27.84
CA MET A 13 31.66 33.63 27.79
C MET A 13 31.33 33.38 26.32
N LEU A 14 31.65 32.17 25.83
CA LEU A 14 31.08 31.69 24.58
C LEU A 14 29.58 31.43 24.79
N ALA A 15 28.76 32.36 24.30
CA ALA A 15 27.32 32.14 24.19
C ALA A 15 27.10 31.02 23.16
N ALA A 16 26.75 29.82 23.63
CA ALA A 16 26.27 28.72 22.77
C ALA A 16 24.91 29.15 22.21
N PHE A 17 24.90 29.66 20.96
CA PHE A 17 23.66 29.82 20.23
C PHE A 17 23.00 28.46 20.07
N PRO A 18 21.71 28.28 20.47
CA PRO A 18 21.01 27.04 20.20
C PRO A 18 20.98 26.86 18.68
N ALA A 19 21.55 25.76 18.19
CA ALA A 19 21.45 25.42 16.78
C ALA A 19 19.94 25.37 16.42
N ALA A 20 19.53 26.21 15.47
CA ALA A 20 18.14 26.27 15.04
C ALA A 20 17.67 24.84 14.72
N ALA A 21 16.65 24.38 15.43
CA ALA A 21 16.10 23.04 15.21
C ALA A 21 15.64 22.94 13.75
N GLN A 22 16.14 21.95 13.03
CA GLN A 22 15.80 21.76 11.62
C GLN A 22 14.32 21.38 11.51
N THR A 23 13.53 22.16 10.76
CA THR A 23 12.12 21.93 10.52
C THR A 23 11.85 21.58 9.06
N TYR A 24 10.81 20.80 8.81
CA TYR A 24 10.43 20.34 7.47
C TYR A 24 8.93 20.55 7.22
N ASN A 25 8.60 21.16 6.09
CA ASN A 25 7.24 21.22 5.56
C ASN A 25 7.17 20.34 4.31
N LEU A 26 6.63 19.16 4.46
CA LEU A 26 6.61 18.14 3.41
C LEU A 26 5.18 17.84 2.97
N THR A 27 5.04 17.35 1.75
CA THR A 27 3.78 16.80 1.23
C THR A 27 3.96 15.31 0.90
N LEU A 28 3.02 14.50 1.34
CA LEU A 28 2.91 13.09 0.99
C LEU A 28 1.67 12.88 0.12
N SER A 29 1.86 12.63 -1.16
CA SER A 29 0.75 12.23 -2.05
C SER A 29 0.33 10.79 -1.76
N GLY A 30 -0.96 10.59 -1.48
CA GLY A 30 -1.51 9.31 -1.01
C GLY A 30 -2.63 8.76 -1.88
N ALA A 31 -3.81 8.55 -1.31
CA ALA A 31 -5.02 8.10 -1.98
C ALA A 31 -6.26 8.73 -1.32
N SER A 32 -7.42 8.06 -1.38
CA SER A 32 -8.66 8.55 -0.79
C SER A 32 -8.53 8.84 0.71
N PRO A 33 -9.19 9.86 1.25
CA PRO A 33 -9.18 10.18 2.67
C PRO A 33 -9.88 9.09 3.50
N GLY A 34 -9.55 9.00 4.79
CA GLY A 34 -10.19 8.10 5.76
C GLY A 34 -9.82 6.62 5.62
N GLY A 35 -9.01 6.24 4.63
CA GLY A 35 -8.54 4.88 4.39
C GLY A 35 -7.25 4.52 5.14
N LEU A 36 -6.72 3.33 4.86
CA LEU A 36 -5.44 2.85 5.42
C LEU A 36 -4.30 3.85 5.15
N TRP A 37 -4.15 4.31 3.91
CA TRP A 37 -3.06 5.19 3.49
C TRP A 37 -3.11 6.57 4.13
N SER A 38 -4.31 7.16 4.32
CA SER A 38 -4.40 8.45 5.02
C SER A 38 -4.01 8.34 6.50
N ARG A 39 -4.33 7.22 7.16
CA ARG A 39 -3.89 6.95 8.53
C ARG A 39 -2.39 6.68 8.62
N ILE A 40 -1.80 6.05 7.60
CA ILE A 40 -0.35 5.92 7.47
C ILE A 40 0.30 7.30 7.34
N GLY A 41 -0.26 8.17 6.51
CA GLY A 41 0.20 9.57 6.38
C GLY A 41 0.22 10.31 7.71
N GLY A 42 -0.85 10.20 8.50
CA GLY A 42 -0.88 10.78 9.86
C GLY A 42 0.16 10.19 10.81
N GLY A 43 0.48 8.91 10.67
CA GLY A 43 1.56 8.29 11.44
C GLY A 43 2.96 8.77 11.01
N ILE A 44 3.18 8.99 9.72
CA ILE A 44 4.42 9.55 9.18
C ILE A 44 4.60 10.99 9.67
N ASP A 45 3.54 11.81 9.58
CA ASP A 45 3.54 13.17 10.10
C ASP A 45 3.93 13.21 11.58
N ALA A 46 3.27 12.42 12.40
CA ALA A 46 3.55 12.35 13.84
C ALA A 46 4.99 11.91 14.16
N ALA A 47 5.54 10.96 13.39
CA ALA A 47 6.92 10.50 13.59
C ALA A 47 7.94 11.58 13.22
N ILE A 48 7.74 12.27 12.10
CA ILE A 48 8.60 13.37 11.64
C ILE A 48 8.49 14.57 12.58
N ALA A 49 7.28 14.97 12.98
CA ALA A 49 7.07 16.07 13.94
C ALA A 49 7.72 15.79 15.31
N LYS A 50 7.73 14.54 15.75
CA LYS A 50 8.39 14.15 17.00
C LYS A 50 9.93 14.15 16.88
N ALA A 51 10.48 13.73 15.74
CA ALA A 51 11.93 13.75 15.50
C ALA A 51 12.44 15.18 15.26
N TYR A 52 11.63 16.02 14.62
CA TYR A 52 11.95 17.39 14.23
C TYR A 52 10.81 18.31 14.62
N PRO A 53 10.79 18.84 15.86
CA PRO A 53 9.71 19.69 16.36
C PRO A 53 9.44 20.89 15.45
N GLY A 54 8.15 21.18 15.19
CA GLY A 54 7.71 22.21 14.24
C GLY A 54 7.58 21.73 12.80
N SER A 55 8.00 20.49 12.48
CA SER A 55 7.83 19.90 11.15
C SER A 55 6.41 19.37 10.93
N THR A 56 5.99 19.37 9.66
CA THR A 56 4.69 18.83 9.23
C THR A 56 4.82 18.00 7.97
N VAL A 57 3.97 16.96 7.84
CA VAL A 57 3.79 16.19 6.60
C VAL A 57 2.33 16.24 6.21
N THR A 58 1.98 17.12 5.29
CA THR A 58 0.62 17.25 4.77
C THR A 58 0.27 16.07 3.87
N TYR A 59 -0.77 15.32 4.23
CA TYR A 59 -1.30 14.26 3.38
C TYR A 59 -2.17 14.82 2.27
N GLN A 60 -1.73 14.67 1.03
CA GLN A 60 -2.47 15.07 -0.18
C GLN A 60 -3.24 13.88 -0.75
N THR A 61 -4.55 14.05 -0.93
CA THR A 61 -5.38 13.02 -1.57
C THR A 61 -5.09 12.90 -3.06
N SER A 62 -5.14 11.68 -3.58
CA SER A 62 -4.95 11.39 -5.01
C SER A 62 -5.73 10.12 -5.41
N SER A 63 -5.53 9.66 -6.65
CA SER A 63 -6.07 8.37 -7.12
C SER A 63 -5.21 7.16 -6.76
N GLY A 64 -4.05 7.34 -6.13
CA GLY A 64 -3.14 6.26 -5.72
C GLY A 64 -1.76 6.34 -6.37
N GLY A 65 -0.98 5.28 -6.28
CA GLY A 65 0.42 5.25 -6.70
C GLY A 65 0.64 5.53 -8.17
N LEU A 66 -0.29 5.12 -9.05
CA LEU A 66 -0.21 5.44 -10.49
C LEU A 66 -0.19 6.94 -10.76
N ALA A 67 -0.84 7.75 -9.90
CA ALA A 67 -0.77 9.21 -9.97
C ALA A 67 0.43 9.77 -9.16
N ASN A 68 0.74 9.16 -8.01
CA ASN A 68 1.77 9.66 -7.10
C ASN A 68 3.19 9.55 -7.70
N ILE A 69 3.50 8.41 -8.33
CA ILE A 69 4.83 8.16 -8.91
C ILE A 69 5.22 9.24 -9.94
N PRO A 70 4.36 9.60 -10.92
CA PRO A 70 4.65 10.70 -11.83
C PRO A 70 4.78 12.08 -11.15
N LEU A 71 4.02 12.35 -10.09
CA LEU A 71 4.16 13.60 -9.33
C LEU A 71 5.52 13.69 -8.64
N VAL A 72 5.95 12.61 -7.99
CA VAL A 72 7.27 12.48 -7.36
C VAL A 72 8.38 12.57 -8.40
N SER A 73 8.27 11.82 -9.51
CA SER A 73 9.24 11.82 -10.60
C SER A 73 9.49 13.22 -11.18
N ARG A 74 8.46 14.03 -11.29
CA ARG A 74 8.54 15.43 -11.76
C ARG A 74 8.88 16.44 -10.67
N GLY A 75 9.15 16.03 -9.44
CA GLY A 75 9.43 16.89 -8.32
C GLY A 75 8.25 17.78 -7.86
N LYS A 76 7.01 17.41 -8.24
CA LYS A 76 5.81 18.19 -7.83
C LYS A 76 5.41 17.95 -6.39
N VAL A 77 5.76 16.82 -5.82
CA VAL A 77 5.64 16.48 -4.40
C VAL A 77 6.91 15.75 -3.95
N PRO A 78 7.39 15.98 -2.72
CA PRO A 78 8.61 15.34 -2.23
C PRO A 78 8.45 13.84 -2.00
N MET A 79 7.26 13.38 -1.60
CA MET A 79 6.98 11.98 -1.27
C MET A 79 5.67 11.50 -1.87
N GLY A 80 5.62 10.20 -2.19
CA GLY A 80 4.40 9.53 -2.65
C GLY A 80 4.27 8.12 -2.07
N LEU A 81 3.04 7.72 -1.75
CA LEU A 81 2.68 6.33 -1.48
C LEU A 81 2.49 5.59 -2.81
N ALA A 82 3.08 4.42 -2.92
CA ALA A 82 2.90 3.50 -4.04
C ALA A 82 2.86 2.05 -3.56
N THR A 83 2.11 1.22 -4.26
CA THR A 83 2.20 -0.23 -4.10
C THR A 83 3.43 -0.77 -4.85
N ASP A 84 3.86 -1.97 -4.48
CA ASP A 84 4.94 -2.66 -5.19
C ASP A 84 4.61 -2.82 -6.69
N GLY A 85 3.34 -3.11 -7.03
CA GLY A 85 2.90 -3.28 -8.40
C GLY A 85 2.92 -1.99 -9.22
N GLU A 86 2.44 -0.89 -8.64
CA GLU A 86 2.49 0.43 -9.28
C GLU A 86 3.92 0.87 -9.54
N LEU A 87 4.81 0.63 -8.58
CA LEU A 87 6.23 0.94 -8.71
C LEU A 87 6.92 0.04 -9.76
N ASN A 88 6.61 -1.26 -9.77
CA ASN A 88 7.11 -2.21 -10.77
C ASN A 88 6.68 -1.79 -12.19
N ALA A 89 5.40 -1.46 -12.38
CA ALA A 89 4.88 -0.98 -13.65
C ALA A 89 5.57 0.32 -14.10
N ALA A 90 5.79 1.26 -13.18
CA ALA A 90 6.45 2.53 -13.47
C ALA A 90 7.90 2.35 -13.90
N VAL A 91 8.67 1.57 -13.15
CA VAL A 91 10.10 1.32 -13.43
C VAL A 91 10.30 0.59 -14.76
N LYS A 92 9.38 -0.32 -15.10
CA LYS A 92 9.42 -1.07 -16.37
C LYS A 92 8.79 -0.33 -17.55
N GLY A 93 8.13 0.82 -17.34
CA GLY A 93 7.36 1.49 -18.38
C GLY A 93 6.16 0.67 -18.86
N ALA A 94 5.69 -0.27 -18.04
CA ALA A 94 4.50 -1.07 -18.33
C ALA A 94 3.22 -0.23 -18.17
N LYS A 95 2.16 -0.63 -18.86
CA LYS A 95 0.85 0.08 -18.74
C LYS A 95 0.46 0.28 -17.27
N PRO A 96 -0.08 1.46 -16.91
CA PRO A 96 -0.52 2.54 -17.80
C PRO A 96 0.59 3.55 -18.18
N PHE A 97 1.83 3.33 -17.78
CA PHE A 97 2.96 4.20 -18.12
C PHE A 97 3.35 4.02 -19.60
N LYS A 98 3.72 5.13 -20.27
CA LYS A 98 4.16 5.11 -21.68
C LYS A 98 5.67 4.84 -21.82
N LYS A 99 6.42 5.08 -20.77
CA LYS A 99 7.88 4.87 -20.69
C LYS A 99 8.28 4.59 -19.25
N ALA A 100 9.46 3.99 -19.07
CA ALA A 100 10.04 3.75 -17.76
C ALA A 100 10.27 5.07 -16.99
N ILE A 101 10.03 5.01 -15.68
CA ILE A 101 10.32 6.07 -14.73
C ILE A 101 11.46 5.56 -13.85
N ASP A 102 12.68 6.02 -14.13
CA ASP A 102 13.92 5.55 -13.51
C ASP A 102 14.45 6.44 -12.40
N ASN A 103 13.85 7.63 -12.21
CA ASN A 103 14.25 8.63 -11.24
C ASN A 103 13.42 8.63 -9.95
N VAL A 104 12.78 7.50 -9.61
CA VAL A 104 12.14 7.31 -8.29
C VAL A 104 12.96 6.37 -7.42
N ARG A 105 12.95 6.64 -6.12
CA ARG A 105 13.71 5.89 -5.10
C ARG A 105 12.82 5.60 -3.91
N ILE A 106 13.02 4.45 -3.27
CA ILE A 106 12.30 4.10 -2.04
C ILE A 106 13.00 4.79 -0.87
N LEU A 107 12.22 5.48 -0.03
CA LEU A 107 12.67 5.94 1.28
C LEU A 107 12.53 4.82 2.31
N PHE A 108 11.34 4.24 2.40
CA PHE A 108 11.06 3.11 3.29
C PHE A 108 9.82 2.32 2.85
N ARG A 109 9.77 1.06 3.26
CA ARG A 109 8.60 0.20 3.08
C ARG A 109 7.60 0.43 4.21
N VAL A 110 6.33 0.54 3.88
CA VAL A 110 5.26 0.77 4.86
C VAL A 110 4.71 -0.56 5.39
N TYR A 111 4.46 -1.50 4.48
CA TYR A 111 4.05 -2.87 4.79
C TYR A 111 4.46 -3.83 3.67
N THR A 112 4.66 -5.09 4.04
CA THR A 112 5.04 -6.16 3.12
C THR A 112 3.81 -6.87 2.56
N PRO A 113 3.91 -7.61 1.45
CA PRO A 113 2.87 -8.52 1.00
C PRO A 113 2.44 -9.52 2.10
N ALA A 114 3.40 -10.04 2.86
CA ALA A 114 3.14 -10.97 3.97
C ALA A 114 2.23 -10.40 5.07
N SER A 115 2.13 -9.06 5.18
CA SER A 115 1.19 -8.40 6.09
C SER A 115 -0.28 -8.60 5.72
N ARG A 116 -0.57 -8.99 4.49
CA ARG A 116 -1.92 -9.23 3.97
C ARG A 116 -2.86 -8.02 4.08
N PHE A 117 -2.32 -6.79 4.01
CA PHE A 117 -3.12 -5.56 4.10
C PHE A 117 -3.82 -5.24 2.79
N GLN A 118 -3.22 -5.63 1.69
CA GLN A 118 -3.77 -5.51 0.35
C GLN A 118 -3.77 -6.91 -0.27
N GLN A 119 -4.77 -7.68 0.07
CA GLN A 119 -4.99 -9.05 -0.40
C GLN A 119 -6.11 -9.06 -1.42
N SER A 120 -5.82 -9.50 -2.65
CA SER A 120 -6.82 -9.63 -3.71
C SER A 120 -7.49 -10.99 -3.66
N PHE A 121 -8.81 -11.04 -3.62
CA PHE A 121 -9.59 -12.27 -3.57
C PHE A 121 -10.95 -12.12 -4.28
N PHE A 122 -11.51 -13.23 -4.75
CA PHE A 122 -12.88 -13.32 -5.24
C PHE A 122 -13.78 -14.01 -4.22
N ALA A 123 -15.02 -13.52 -4.14
CA ALA A 123 -16.06 -14.18 -3.38
C ALA A 123 -17.38 -14.16 -4.16
N VAL A 124 -18.10 -15.27 -4.18
CA VAL A 124 -19.43 -15.41 -4.78
C VAL A 124 -20.49 -15.47 -3.70
N THR A 125 -21.65 -14.87 -3.91
CA THR A 125 -22.75 -14.95 -2.95
C THR A 125 -23.20 -16.42 -2.79
N LYS A 126 -23.53 -16.84 -1.57
CA LYS A 126 -23.97 -18.22 -1.31
C LYS A 126 -25.18 -18.61 -2.15
N SER A 127 -26.15 -17.72 -2.28
CA SER A 127 -27.36 -17.99 -3.07
C SER A 127 -27.06 -18.30 -4.53
N PHE A 128 -26.11 -17.57 -5.15
CA PHE A 128 -25.69 -17.82 -6.52
C PHE A 128 -24.84 -19.10 -6.61
N ALA A 129 -23.95 -19.31 -5.64
CA ALA A 129 -23.13 -20.52 -5.56
C ALA A 129 -23.99 -21.79 -5.45
N ASP A 130 -24.96 -21.81 -4.55
CA ASP A 130 -25.85 -22.95 -4.33
C ASP A 130 -26.71 -23.22 -5.58
N LYS A 131 -27.31 -22.15 -6.16
CA LYS A 131 -28.15 -22.27 -7.35
C LYS A 131 -27.42 -22.91 -8.53
N HIS A 132 -26.14 -22.61 -8.70
CA HIS A 132 -25.36 -23.04 -9.85
C HIS A 132 -24.31 -24.13 -9.52
N GLY A 133 -24.24 -24.60 -8.27
CA GLY A 133 -23.27 -25.60 -7.82
C GLY A 133 -21.83 -25.12 -7.97
N ILE A 134 -21.52 -23.85 -7.55
CA ILE A 134 -20.20 -23.23 -7.69
C ILE A 134 -19.35 -23.55 -6.46
N LYS A 135 -18.20 -24.18 -6.68
CA LYS A 135 -17.18 -24.48 -5.66
C LYS A 135 -15.84 -23.79 -5.98
N SER A 136 -15.62 -23.44 -7.25
CA SER A 136 -14.41 -22.81 -7.75
C SER A 136 -14.74 -21.73 -8.79
N PHE A 137 -13.78 -20.89 -9.13
CA PHE A 137 -13.92 -19.96 -10.25
C PHE A 137 -14.05 -20.70 -11.60
N GLY A 138 -13.45 -21.88 -11.71
CA GLY A 138 -13.55 -22.73 -12.89
C GLY A 138 -14.97 -23.18 -13.20
N ASP A 139 -15.83 -23.36 -12.17
CA ASP A 139 -17.24 -23.71 -12.38
C ASP A 139 -18.02 -22.59 -13.08
N ILE A 140 -17.68 -21.34 -12.79
CA ILE A 140 -18.26 -20.17 -13.47
C ILE A 140 -17.88 -20.19 -14.96
N VAL A 141 -16.61 -20.46 -15.25
CA VAL A 141 -16.07 -20.45 -16.60
C VAL A 141 -16.58 -21.63 -17.42
N SER A 142 -16.54 -22.85 -16.89
CA SER A 142 -16.96 -24.07 -17.60
C SER A 142 -18.46 -24.06 -17.97
N LYS A 143 -19.28 -23.48 -17.08
CA LYS A 143 -20.72 -23.34 -17.27
C LYS A 143 -21.11 -22.05 -17.99
N LYS A 144 -20.14 -21.17 -18.32
CA LYS A 144 -20.35 -19.86 -18.95
C LYS A 144 -21.47 -19.06 -18.26
N LEU A 145 -21.40 -18.97 -16.92
CA LEU A 145 -22.46 -18.35 -16.14
C LEU A 145 -22.50 -16.83 -16.34
N PRO A 146 -23.70 -16.22 -16.51
CA PRO A 146 -23.88 -14.80 -16.73
C PRO A 146 -23.73 -14.01 -15.42
N ILE A 147 -22.53 -14.02 -14.82
CA ILE A 147 -22.26 -13.36 -13.54
C ILE A 147 -22.27 -11.84 -13.63
N ARG A 148 -22.79 -11.20 -12.59
CA ARG A 148 -22.61 -9.76 -12.32
C ARG A 148 -21.48 -9.64 -11.31
N ILE A 149 -20.30 -9.25 -11.80
CA ILE A 149 -19.09 -9.16 -10.97
C ILE A 149 -18.68 -7.70 -10.79
N ALA A 150 -18.33 -7.32 -9.55
CA ALA A 150 -17.70 -6.03 -9.29
C ALA A 150 -16.21 -6.18 -8.96
N ILE A 151 -15.43 -5.26 -9.52
CA ILE A 151 -14.04 -4.99 -9.20
C ILE A 151 -13.87 -3.50 -8.83
N ASN A 152 -12.74 -3.12 -8.26
CA ASN A 152 -12.52 -1.75 -7.81
C ASN A 152 -12.59 -0.73 -8.98
N ARG A 153 -12.54 0.56 -8.67
CA ARG A 153 -12.58 1.66 -9.65
C ARG A 153 -11.39 1.59 -10.61
N ARG A 154 -11.62 1.95 -11.86
CA ARG A 154 -10.54 2.10 -12.86
C ARG A 154 -9.48 3.09 -12.38
N GLY A 155 -8.22 2.84 -12.75
CA GLY A 155 -7.08 3.63 -12.29
C GLY A 155 -6.66 3.33 -10.86
N ASN A 156 -7.18 2.26 -10.27
CA ASN A 156 -6.76 1.72 -8.98
C ASN A 156 -6.12 0.34 -9.20
N MET A 157 -4.97 0.11 -8.59
CA MET A 157 -4.21 -1.15 -8.72
C MET A 157 -5.06 -2.38 -8.38
N ASP A 158 -5.97 -2.31 -7.41
CA ASP A 158 -6.83 -3.44 -7.06
C ASP A 158 -7.74 -3.85 -8.22
N ALA A 159 -8.18 -2.88 -9.05
CA ALA A 159 -8.96 -3.18 -10.25
C ALA A 159 -8.10 -3.92 -11.28
N ASP A 160 -6.87 -3.47 -11.50
CA ASP A 160 -5.96 -4.08 -12.48
C ASP A 160 -5.58 -5.50 -12.07
N VAL A 161 -5.31 -5.73 -10.77
CA VAL A 161 -5.06 -7.06 -10.21
C VAL A 161 -6.28 -7.97 -10.37
N GLY A 162 -7.47 -7.47 -10.04
CA GLY A 162 -8.73 -8.21 -10.20
C GLY A 162 -9.01 -8.58 -11.66
N GLU A 163 -8.83 -7.65 -12.59
CA GLU A 163 -9.00 -7.89 -14.03
C GLU A 163 -7.99 -8.90 -14.59
N ALA A 164 -6.72 -8.79 -14.20
CA ALA A 164 -5.69 -9.73 -14.62
C ALA A 164 -5.99 -11.15 -14.09
N ALA A 165 -6.33 -11.27 -12.82
CA ALA A 165 -6.70 -12.55 -12.22
C ALA A 165 -7.93 -13.15 -12.91
N MET A 166 -8.98 -12.38 -13.12
CA MET A 166 -10.20 -12.78 -13.82
C MET A 166 -9.90 -13.26 -15.24
N THR A 167 -9.05 -12.54 -15.98
CA THR A 167 -8.65 -12.90 -17.34
C THR A 167 -7.86 -14.21 -17.37
N LEU A 168 -6.88 -14.37 -16.46
CA LEU A 168 -6.09 -15.60 -16.34
C LEU A 168 -6.92 -16.81 -15.88
N LEU A 169 -8.00 -16.56 -15.16
CA LEU A 169 -8.99 -17.58 -14.78
C LEU A 169 -9.95 -17.95 -15.93
N GLY A 170 -9.87 -17.29 -17.09
CA GLY A 170 -10.72 -17.55 -18.26
C GLY A 170 -12.01 -16.74 -18.32
N ALA A 171 -12.24 -15.83 -17.40
CA ALA A 171 -13.41 -14.94 -17.33
C ALA A 171 -13.06 -13.49 -17.67
N SER A 172 -12.43 -13.28 -18.84
CA SER A 172 -12.19 -11.93 -19.32
C SER A 172 -13.50 -11.12 -19.40
N ARG A 173 -13.40 -9.80 -19.39
CA ARG A 173 -14.57 -8.92 -19.56
C ARG A 173 -15.38 -9.27 -20.81
N ALA A 174 -14.70 -9.62 -21.92
CA ALA A 174 -15.35 -10.03 -23.17
C ALA A 174 -16.10 -11.36 -22.99
N ASN A 175 -15.49 -12.33 -22.32
CA ASN A 175 -16.11 -13.62 -22.04
C ASN A 175 -17.35 -13.46 -21.14
N ILE A 176 -17.23 -12.71 -20.03
CA ILE A 176 -18.38 -12.47 -19.15
C ILE A 176 -19.53 -11.81 -19.91
N LYS A 177 -19.23 -10.81 -20.77
CA LYS A 177 -20.25 -10.18 -21.61
C LYS A 177 -20.90 -11.15 -22.59
N SER A 178 -20.11 -12.03 -23.22
CA SER A 178 -20.63 -13.04 -24.16
C SER A 178 -21.50 -14.10 -23.47
N TRP A 179 -21.32 -14.32 -22.16
CA TRP A 179 -22.18 -15.19 -21.34
C TRP A 179 -23.46 -14.48 -20.84
N GLY A 180 -23.67 -13.20 -21.20
CA GLY A 180 -24.79 -12.41 -20.71
C GLY A 180 -24.56 -11.74 -19.36
N GLY A 181 -23.33 -11.80 -18.82
CA GLY A 181 -22.95 -11.19 -17.56
C GLY A 181 -22.45 -9.76 -17.68
N GLN A 182 -22.02 -9.17 -16.57
CA GLN A 182 -21.58 -7.79 -16.48
C GLN A 182 -20.39 -7.63 -15.53
N VAL A 183 -19.42 -6.77 -15.91
CA VAL A 183 -18.32 -6.32 -15.04
C VAL A 183 -18.56 -4.85 -14.63
N VAL A 184 -18.72 -4.63 -13.33
CA VAL A 184 -18.96 -3.31 -12.71
C VAL A 184 -17.69 -2.81 -12.05
N HIS A 185 -17.34 -1.54 -12.30
CA HIS A 185 -16.28 -0.85 -11.54
C HIS A 185 -16.91 0.07 -10.50
N ALA A 186 -16.62 -0.19 -9.23
CA ALA A 186 -17.19 0.56 -8.14
C ALA A 186 -16.20 0.72 -6.96
N ALA A 187 -16.41 1.72 -6.12
CA ALA A 187 -15.66 1.85 -4.89
C ALA A 187 -16.00 0.70 -3.92
N SER A 188 -15.04 0.27 -3.10
CA SER A 188 -15.25 -0.87 -2.20
C SER A 188 -16.47 -0.72 -1.27
N LYS A 189 -16.86 0.50 -0.87
CA LYS A 189 -18.10 0.74 -0.09
C LYS A 189 -19.34 0.48 -0.94
N GLU A 190 -19.32 0.95 -2.17
CA GLU A 190 -20.42 0.75 -3.13
C GLU A 190 -20.58 -0.73 -3.51
N ILE A 191 -19.47 -1.46 -3.71
CA ILE A 191 -19.50 -2.91 -3.95
C ILE A 191 -20.23 -3.63 -2.81
N VAL A 192 -19.95 -3.25 -1.54
CA VAL A 192 -20.66 -3.82 -0.38
C VAL A 192 -22.16 -3.59 -0.45
N SER A 193 -22.60 -2.37 -0.76
CA SER A 193 -24.03 -2.07 -0.91
C SER A 193 -24.65 -2.89 -2.06
N LEU A 194 -24.03 -2.87 -3.23
CA LEU A 194 -24.56 -3.58 -4.41
C LEU A 194 -24.69 -5.09 -4.19
N VAL A 195 -23.72 -5.74 -3.51
CA VAL A 195 -23.81 -7.18 -3.24
C VAL A 195 -24.84 -7.48 -2.15
N SER A 196 -24.96 -6.62 -1.15
CA SER A 196 -25.98 -6.77 -0.10
C SER A 196 -27.41 -6.63 -0.66
N ASP A 197 -27.58 -5.75 -1.66
CA ASP A 197 -28.84 -5.55 -2.40
C ASP A 197 -29.08 -6.62 -3.49
N ARG A 198 -28.27 -7.69 -3.54
CA ARG A 198 -28.36 -8.77 -4.54
C ARG A 198 -28.24 -8.31 -5.99
N ARG A 199 -27.57 -7.18 -6.24
CA ARG A 199 -27.30 -6.62 -7.56
C ARG A 199 -26.00 -7.16 -8.16
N LEU A 200 -25.19 -7.87 -7.36
CA LEU A 200 -23.96 -8.55 -7.76
C LEU A 200 -23.98 -10.00 -7.29
N ASP A 201 -23.33 -10.86 -8.05
CA ASP A 201 -23.17 -12.27 -7.77
C ASP A 201 -21.76 -12.58 -7.26
N VAL A 202 -20.76 -11.89 -7.81
CA VAL A 202 -19.34 -12.05 -7.48
C VAL A 202 -18.71 -10.70 -7.17
N VAL A 203 -17.80 -10.69 -6.20
CA VAL A 203 -17.01 -9.49 -5.87
C VAL A 203 -15.52 -9.81 -5.86
N ASN A 204 -14.70 -8.82 -6.25
CA ASN A 204 -13.27 -8.82 -6.03
C ASN A 204 -12.89 -7.65 -5.12
N PHE A 205 -11.98 -7.92 -4.19
CA PHE A 205 -11.39 -6.91 -3.33
C PHE A 205 -9.88 -7.05 -3.27
N GLY A 206 -9.18 -5.90 -3.19
CA GLY A 206 -7.77 -5.78 -2.86
C GLY A 206 -7.60 -5.10 -1.50
N ILE A 207 -8.17 -5.66 -0.44
CA ILE A 207 -8.13 -5.13 0.93
C ILE A 207 -7.77 -6.22 1.93
N SER A 208 -7.44 -5.85 3.16
CA SER A 208 -7.17 -6.84 4.20
C SER A 208 -8.39 -7.73 4.41
N PHE A 209 -8.16 -9.04 4.51
CA PHE A 209 -9.24 -10.01 4.60
C PHE A 209 -10.17 -9.78 5.80
N ASN A 210 -9.66 -9.33 6.94
CA ASN A 210 -10.46 -8.99 8.12
C ASN A 210 -10.96 -7.52 8.12
N HIS A 211 -11.08 -6.89 6.96
CA HIS A 211 -11.60 -5.53 6.85
C HIS A 211 -13.09 -5.48 7.26
N PRO A 212 -13.60 -4.38 7.87
CA PRO A 212 -15.03 -4.26 8.21
C PRO A 212 -15.97 -4.56 7.04
N ARG A 213 -15.64 -4.11 5.83
CA ARG A 213 -16.42 -4.38 4.61
C ARG A 213 -16.52 -5.87 4.25
N VAL A 214 -15.43 -6.63 4.47
CA VAL A 214 -15.44 -8.09 4.25
C VAL A 214 -16.34 -8.78 5.27
N ARG A 215 -16.30 -8.34 6.53
CA ARG A 215 -17.20 -8.85 7.57
C ARG A 215 -18.67 -8.51 7.31
N GLU A 216 -18.93 -7.34 6.77
CA GLU A 216 -20.28 -6.90 6.40
C GLU A 216 -20.86 -7.80 5.29
N ILE A 217 -20.09 -8.06 4.22
CA ILE A 217 -20.48 -8.99 3.16
C ILE A 217 -20.69 -10.40 3.73
N ALA A 218 -19.75 -10.88 4.57
CA ALA A 218 -19.87 -12.20 5.19
C ALA A 218 -21.15 -12.36 6.00
N LYS A 219 -21.59 -11.28 6.69
CA LYS A 219 -22.84 -11.25 7.43
C LYS A 219 -24.08 -11.23 6.52
N ASN A 220 -24.03 -10.42 5.45
CA ASN A 220 -25.22 -10.14 4.64
C ASN A 220 -25.53 -11.21 3.60
N VAL A 221 -24.49 -11.84 3.02
CA VAL A 221 -24.66 -12.76 1.87
C VAL A 221 -23.96 -14.11 2.03
N SER A 222 -23.31 -14.37 3.19
CA SER A 222 -22.62 -15.63 3.50
C SER A 222 -21.79 -16.14 2.31
N PRO A 223 -20.80 -15.39 1.81
CA PRO A 223 -20.17 -15.67 0.53
C PRO A 223 -19.34 -16.96 0.55
N VAL A 224 -19.13 -17.53 -0.63
CA VAL A 224 -18.15 -18.61 -0.87
C VAL A 224 -16.88 -17.98 -1.45
N LEU A 225 -15.75 -18.24 -0.81
CA LEU A 225 -14.45 -17.74 -1.25
C LEU A 225 -13.94 -18.57 -2.45
N LEU A 226 -13.55 -17.90 -3.52
CA LEU A 226 -13.03 -18.53 -4.73
C LEU A 226 -11.52 -18.40 -4.79
N SER A 227 -10.82 -19.51 -4.87
CA SER A 227 -9.35 -19.55 -4.98
C SER A 227 -8.90 -19.14 -6.38
N TYR A 228 -7.77 -18.40 -6.46
CA TYR A 228 -7.07 -18.18 -7.73
C TYR A 228 -6.38 -19.45 -8.24
N GLY A 229 -6.14 -20.42 -7.37
CA GLY A 229 -5.22 -21.51 -7.64
C GLY A 229 -3.75 -21.03 -7.66
N GLN A 230 -2.81 -21.97 -7.49
CA GLN A 230 -1.38 -21.60 -7.37
C GLN A 230 -0.86 -20.93 -8.65
N ASN A 231 -1.14 -21.50 -9.82
CA ASN A 231 -0.62 -21.00 -11.09
C ASN A 231 -1.07 -19.56 -11.41
N VAL A 232 -2.38 -19.28 -11.27
CA VAL A 232 -2.90 -17.91 -11.53
C VAL A 232 -2.38 -16.95 -10.48
N ALA A 233 -2.37 -17.32 -9.20
CA ALA A 233 -1.84 -16.49 -8.14
C ALA A 233 -0.36 -16.12 -8.37
N SER A 234 0.49 -17.07 -8.81
CA SER A 234 1.89 -16.81 -9.14
C SER A 234 2.01 -15.82 -10.31
N LYS A 235 1.29 -16.05 -11.41
CA LYS A 235 1.35 -15.14 -12.59
C LYS A 235 0.90 -13.72 -12.25
N VAL A 236 -0.15 -13.57 -11.44
CA VAL A 236 -0.62 -12.25 -10.99
C VAL A 236 0.40 -11.61 -10.04
N ALA A 237 0.97 -12.37 -9.10
CA ALA A 237 1.99 -11.89 -8.19
C ALA A 237 3.22 -11.36 -8.97
N ASP A 238 3.71 -12.12 -9.94
CA ASP A 238 4.86 -11.73 -10.79
C ASP A 238 4.55 -10.47 -11.61
N GLN A 239 3.34 -10.39 -12.18
CA GLN A 239 2.92 -9.23 -12.97
C GLN A 239 2.88 -7.95 -12.15
N PHE A 240 2.40 -8.04 -10.91
CA PHE A 240 2.17 -6.88 -10.03
C PHE A 240 3.21 -6.74 -8.92
N GLY A 241 4.31 -7.50 -8.96
CA GLY A 241 5.38 -7.41 -7.95
C GLY A 241 4.93 -7.72 -6.54
N GLY A 242 3.92 -8.59 -6.42
CA GLY A 242 3.39 -9.07 -5.15
C GLY A 242 3.88 -10.46 -4.79
N GLU A 243 3.20 -11.10 -3.87
CA GLU A 243 3.47 -12.46 -3.42
C GLU A 243 2.19 -13.29 -3.40
N VAL A 244 2.32 -14.60 -3.65
CA VAL A 244 1.21 -15.53 -3.43
C VAL A 244 0.95 -15.58 -1.92
N CYS A 245 -0.29 -15.35 -1.54
CA CYS A 245 -0.75 -15.52 -0.17
C CYS A 245 -2.04 -16.33 -0.13
N ALA A 246 -2.56 -16.62 1.07
CA ALA A 246 -3.74 -17.42 1.22
C ALA A 246 -4.62 -16.97 2.39
N VAL A 247 -5.90 -17.19 2.26
CA VAL A 247 -6.80 -17.36 3.39
C VAL A 247 -6.70 -18.81 3.82
N LYS A 248 -6.42 -19.07 5.08
CA LYS A 248 -6.27 -20.43 5.60
C LYS A 248 -7.64 -21.13 5.71
N PRO A 249 -7.71 -22.46 5.55
CA PRO A 249 -8.93 -23.19 5.86
C PRO A 249 -9.40 -22.89 7.28
N GLY A 250 -10.68 -22.54 7.43
CA GLY A 250 -11.29 -22.22 8.72
C GLY A 250 -10.83 -20.90 9.36
N GLU A 251 -10.04 -20.07 8.68
CA GLU A 251 -9.63 -18.74 9.19
C GLU A 251 -10.84 -17.86 9.56
N TYR A 252 -11.94 -18.06 8.86
CA TYR A 252 -13.27 -17.49 9.17
C TYR A 252 -14.33 -18.59 9.01
N LYS A 253 -15.46 -18.48 9.73
CA LYS A 253 -16.57 -19.45 9.65
C LYS A 253 -17.06 -19.72 8.22
N TRP A 254 -16.96 -18.70 7.34
CA TRP A 254 -17.41 -18.80 5.95
C TRP A 254 -16.29 -19.18 4.94
N THR A 255 -15.11 -19.52 5.43
CA THR A 255 -13.96 -19.93 4.59
C THR A 255 -13.45 -21.35 4.95
N PRO A 256 -14.30 -22.38 4.91
CA PRO A 256 -13.92 -23.73 5.36
C PRO A 256 -12.72 -24.28 4.59
N ASN A 257 -12.62 -24.01 3.29
CA ASN A 257 -11.57 -24.54 2.42
C ASN A 257 -10.38 -23.61 2.22
N GLY A 258 -10.46 -22.36 2.71
CA GLY A 258 -9.47 -21.35 2.41
C GLY A 258 -9.39 -20.98 0.91
N ALA A 259 -8.40 -20.19 0.53
CA ALA A 259 -8.15 -19.87 -0.88
C ALA A 259 -6.74 -19.29 -1.10
N LYS A 260 -6.11 -19.64 -2.22
CA LYS A 260 -4.94 -18.91 -2.74
C LYS A 260 -5.37 -17.57 -3.29
N SER A 261 -4.54 -16.56 -3.07
CA SER A 261 -4.75 -15.19 -3.50
C SER A 261 -3.42 -14.45 -3.70
N VAL A 262 -3.45 -13.17 -3.98
CA VAL A 262 -2.26 -12.34 -4.17
C VAL A 262 -2.26 -11.21 -3.16
N CYS A 263 -1.12 -10.98 -2.55
CA CYS A 263 -0.86 -9.88 -1.62
C CYS A 263 0.19 -8.93 -2.18
N ILE A 264 -0.04 -7.63 -1.95
CA ILE A 264 0.84 -6.56 -2.44
C ILE A 264 1.27 -5.71 -1.25
N GLY A 265 2.54 -5.30 -1.25
CA GLY A 265 3.09 -4.38 -0.27
C GLY A 265 3.00 -2.93 -0.73
N ALA A 266 3.46 -1.99 0.11
CA ALA A 266 3.53 -0.59 -0.21
C ALA A 266 4.79 0.07 0.35
N VAL A 267 5.22 1.11 -0.36
CA VAL A 267 6.43 1.88 -0.09
C VAL A 267 6.15 3.37 -0.13
N ILE A 268 7.01 4.15 0.52
CA ILE A 268 7.13 5.60 0.30
C ILE A 268 8.26 5.80 -0.69
N VAL A 269 7.95 6.52 -1.76
CA VAL A 269 8.91 6.87 -2.81
C VAL A 269 9.20 8.37 -2.80
N ALA A 270 10.42 8.73 -3.21
CA ALA A 270 10.89 10.08 -3.43
C ALA A 270 11.59 10.18 -4.80
N ASN A 271 11.84 11.42 -5.27
CA ASN A 271 12.66 11.64 -6.45
C ASN A 271 14.12 11.25 -6.17
N ALA A 272 14.82 10.69 -7.14
CA ALA A 272 16.25 10.35 -7.02
C ALA A 272 17.12 11.58 -6.69
N ASN A 273 16.69 12.76 -7.09
CA ASN A 273 17.35 14.04 -6.83
C ASN A 273 16.92 14.71 -5.52
N MET A 274 16.10 14.05 -4.68
CA MET A 274 15.83 14.58 -3.34
C MET A 274 17.17 14.79 -2.61
N ASP A 275 17.27 15.87 -1.85
CA ASP A 275 18.46 16.11 -1.05
C ASP A 275 18.80 14.91 -0.16
N THR A 276 20.05 14.46 -0.21
CA THR A 276 20.50 13.26 0.49
C THR A 276 20.35 13.36 2.01
N LYS A 277 20.57 14.58 2.58
CA LYS A 277 20.40 14.82 4.01
C LYS A 277 18.92 14.80 4.40
N LEU A 278 18.04 15.34 3.53
CA LEU A 278 16.59 15.27 3.75
C LEU A 278 16.11 13.81 3.74
N ALA A 279 16.48 13.03 2.72
CA ALA A 279 16.12 11.61 2.65
C ALA A 279 16.65 10.80 3.83
N TYR A 280 17.89 11.05 4.25
CA TYR A 280 18.49 10.48 5.46
C TYR A 280 17.67 10.83 6.71
N ASN A 281 17.33 12.11 6.89
CA ASN A 281 16.61 12.59 8.07
C ASN A 281 15.17 12.06 8.13
N ILE A 282 14.47 11.96 7.00
CA ILE A 282 13.15 11.33 6.94
C ILE A 282 13.25 9.86 7.36
N THR A 283 14.21 9.12 6.79
CA THR A 283 14.41 7.69 7.10
C THR A 283 14.79 7.49 8.57
N LYS A 284 15.68 8.33 9.11
CA LYS A 284 16.06 8.37 10.52
C LYS A 284 14.85 8.58 11.42
N ALA A 285 14.03 9.60 11.11
CA ALA A 285 12.81 9.89 11.88
C ALA A 285 11.88 8.66 11.92
N MET A 286 11.66 8.00 10.78
CA MET A 286 10.78 6.84 10.70
C MET A 286 11.27 5.65 11.52
N VAL A 287 12.58 5.39 11.52
CA VAL A 287 13.18 4.28 12.28
C VAL A 287 13.25 4.59 13.78
N GLU A 288 13.72 5.78 14.14
CA GLU A 288 13.89 6.15 15.56
C GLU A 288 12.54 6.44 16.26
N GLN A 289 11.55 6.92 15.50
CA GLN A 289 10.19 7.17 16.00
C GLN A 289 9.20 6.08 15.59
N ILE A 290 9.69 4.85 15.41
CA ILE A 290 8.85 3.72 14.94
C ILE A 290 7.61 3.51 15.83
N GLU A 291 7.72 3.64 17.14
CA GLU A 291 6.60 3.48 18.06
C GLU A 291 5.57 4.61 17.91
N THR A 292 6.01 5.84 17.66
CA THR A 292 5.10 6.96 17.33
C THR A 292 4.37 6.69 16.02
N PHE A 293 5.09 6.28 14.97
CA PHE A 293 4.51 5.87 13.70
C PHE A 293 3.45 4.78 13.87
N LYS A 294 3.76 3.70 14.61
CA LYS A 294 2.85 2.59 14.89
C LYS A 294 1.58 3.05 15.60
N ASN A 295 1.73 3.85 16.65
CA ASN A 295 0.62 4.25 17.51
C ASN A 295 -0.29 5.32 16.88
N LYS A 296 0.23 6.14 15.96
CA LYS A 296 -0.52 7.19 15.25
C LYS A 296 -1.03 6.75 13.88
N SER A 297 -0.59 5.60 13.38
CA SER A 297 -1.06 4.99 12.14
C SER A 297 -2.30 4.12 12.34
N HIS A 298 -2.64 3.38 11.30
CA HIS A 298 -3.70 2.39 11.35
C HIS A 298 -3.32 1.20 12.24
N ARG A 299 -4.30 0.62 12.97
CA ARG A 299 -4.09 -0.52 13.90
C ARG A 299 -3.33 -1.72 13.29
N LEU A 300 -3.44 -1.93 11.97
CA LEU A 300 -2.71 -3.00 11.29
C LEU A 300 -1.21 -2.70 11.25
N ILE A 301 -0.84 -1.44 10.98
CA ILE A 301 0.55 -0.97 11.00
C ILE A 301 1.16 -1.14 12.39
N LYS A 302 0.38 -0.86 13.44
CA LYS A 302 0.83 -1.06 14.83
C LYS A 302 1.37 -2.46 15.09
N LYS A 303 0.78 -3.48 14.44
CA LYS A 303 1.15 -4.89 14.64
C LYS A 303 2.34 -5.34 13.78
N THR A 304 2.63 -4.68 12.67
CA THR A 304 3.54 -5.21 11.65
C THR A 304 4.72 -4.31 11.32
N ALA A 305 4.63 -3.00 11.58
CA ALA A 305 5.74 -2.10 11.29
C ALA A 305 6.89 -2.34 12.28
N THR A 306 8.07 -2.54 11.73
CA THR A 306 9.36 -2.66 12.44
C THR A 306 10.44 -1.95 11.62
N SER A 307 11.56 -1.60 12.24
CA SER A 307 12.71 -1.02 11.51
C SER A 307 13.16 -1.95 10.38
N LYS A 308 13.11 -3.27 10.59
CA LYS A 308 13.42 -4.28 9.58
C LYS A 308 12.44 -4.24 8.40
N VAL A 309 11.15 -3.99 8.63
CA VAL A 309 10.16 -3.81 7.55
C VAL A 309 10.43 -2.53 6.79
N LEU A 310 10.72 -1.41 7.50
CA LEU A 310 11.01 -0.13 6.83
C LEU A 310 12.19 -0.22 5.86
N SER A 311 13.23 -1.01 6.17
CA SER A 311 14.45 -1.15 5.35
C SER A 311 14.35 -2.19 4.23
N GLN A 312 13.26 -2.96 4.14
CA GLN A 312 13.12 -4.00 3.10
C GLN A 312 13.10 -3.43 1.68
N LYS A 313 13.77 -4.15 0.80
CA LYS A 313 13.81 -3.83 -0.65
C LYS A 313 12.41 -3.86 -1.27
N GLY A 314 12.26 -3.16 -2.37
CA GLY A 314 11.08 -3.16 -3.24
C GLY A 314 11.51 -3.15 -4.71
N ASN A 315 10.59 -2.78 -5.60
CA ASN A 315 10.78 -2.82 -7.05
C ASN A 315 11.53 -1.60 -7.62
N ALA A 316 12.14 -0.79 -6.77
CA ALA A 316 13.08 0.28 -7.14
C ALA A 316 14.22 0.34 -6.11
N PRO A 317 15.38 0.95 -6.45
CA PRO A 317 16.44 1.16 -5.49
C PRO A 317 16.00 2.09 -4.35
N HIS A 318 16.60 1.91 -3.17
CA HIS A 318 16.47 2.89 -2.09
C HIS A 318 17.21 4.19 -2.43
N HIS A 319 16.74 5.29 -1.85
CA HIS A 319 17.42 6.58 -1.93
C HIS A 319 18.79 6.51 -1.23
N PRO A 320 19.86 7.15 -1.78
CA PRO A 320 21.20 7.11 -1.15
C PRO A 320 21.20 7.54 0.31
N GLY A 321 20.43 8.57 0.68
CA GLY A 321 20.27 9.02 2.06
C GLY A 321 19.62 7.95 2.97
N ALA A 322 18.63 7.23 2.45
CA ALA A 322 18.01 6.11 3.18
C ALA A 322 19.00 4.95 3.36
N ILE A 323 19.72 4.57 2.31
CA ILE A 323 20.76 3.52 2.36
C ILE A 323 21.81 3.87 3.43
N LYS A 324 22.29 5.12 3.44
CA LYS A 324 23.28 5.59 4.42
C LYS A 324 22.79 5.32 5.85
N TYR A 325 21.58 5.77 6.17
CA TYR A 325 21.03 5.57 7.51
C TYR A 325 20.82 4.08 7.86
N TYR A 326 20.27 3.30 6.92
CA TYR A 326 20.05 1.87 7.17
C TYR A 326 21.36 1.10 7.42
N LYS A 327 22.44 1.41 6.67
CA LYS A 327 23.76 0.82 6.91
C LYS A 327 24.33 1.19 8.27
N GLU A 328 24.21 2.45 8.67
CA GLU A 328 24.66 2.92 10.00
C GLU A 328 23.93 2.20 11.15
N LYS A 329 22.71 1.73 10.92
CA LYS A 329 21.91 0.98 11.90
C LYS A 329 21.97 -0.54 11.76
N GLY A 330 22.75 -1.06 10.82
CA GLY A 330 22.83 -2.51 10.55
C GLY A 330 21.52 -3.11 10.03
N LEU A 331 20.71 -2.31 9.32
CA LEU A 331 19.43 -2.73 8.75
C LEU A 331 19.54 -3.14 7.25
N MET A 332 20.71 -2.87 6.66
CA MET A 332 21.12 -3.26 5.29
C MET A 332 22.58 -3.69 5.28
#